data_5d7629bec6d571456e0e3aac2f300b18
#
_entry.id   5d7629bec6d571456e0e3aac2f300b18
#
_cell.length_a   1.000
_cell.length_b   1.000
_cell.length_c   1.000
_cell.angle_alpha   90.00
_cell.angle_beta   90.00
_cell.angle_gamma   90.00
#
_symmetry.space_group_name_H-M   'P 1'
#
loop_
_entity.id
_entity.type
_entity.pdbx_description
1 polymer ?
#
loop_
_entity_poly.entity_id
_entity_poly.type
_entity_poly.pdbx_seq_one_letter_code
_entity_poly.pdbx_strand_id
1 'polypeptide(L)'
;MEEIKINIKSNIDINMNSLEEFDRLLISSDKASEYSVEISKTDSMIKVVMEYKGDKKEFIYRDYSSKIGEQILLMIKNLMLKMNNKNYKWGTLIGVRPTKLFRRLLHLGFDFQEIDKILEDVYLVAKEKRELLERIVKKELEYLNTDRINVYIGVPFCPTKCRY
;
A
#
# COMPACT_ATOMS: atom_id res chain seq x y z
N MET A 1 8.19 -16.90 19.24
CA MET A 1 7.74 -15.76 18.39
C MET A 1 6.67 -15.05 19.20
N GLU A 2 6.97 -13.86 19.71
CA GLU A 2 5.96 -13.07 20.41
C GLU A 2 4.97 -12.51 19.40
N GLU A 3 3.67 -12.64 19.73
CA GLU A 3 2.59 -12.17 18.86
C GLU A 3 2.55 -10.65 18.80
N ILE A 4 2.45 -10.13 17.59
CA ILE A 4 2.17 -8.72 17.33
C ILE A 4 0.73 -8.45 17.75
N LYS A 5 0.53 -7.46 18.62
CA LYS A 5 -0.81 -7.04 19.05
C LYS A 5 -1.21 -5.75 18.35
N ILE A 6 -2.19 -5.83 17.48
CA ILE A 6 -2.80 -4.66 16.82
C ILE A 6 -4.25 -4.58 17.28
N ASN A 7 -4.54 -3.64 18.18
CA ASN A 7 -5.88 -3.39 18.70
C ASN A 7 -6.59 -2.36 17.81
N ILE A 8 -7.55 -2.80 17.00
CA ILE A 8 -8.31 -1.92 16.10
C ILE A 8 -9.72 -1.72 16.66
N LYS A 9 -10.06 -0.47 16.96
CA LYS A 9 -11.42 -0.06 17.30
C LYS A 9 -12.15 0.40 16.03
N SER A 10 -12.80 -0.51 15.33
CA SER A 10 -13.57 -0.23 14.12
C SER A 10 -14.58 -1.32 13.83
N ASN A 11 -15.69 -0.95 13.20
CA ASN A 11 -16.67 -1.88 12.64
C ASN A 11 -16.35 -2.28 11.18
N ILE A 12 -15.18 -1.89 10.66
CA ILE A 12 -14.76 -2.12 9.27
C ILE A 12 -13.84 -3.33 9.25
N ASP A 13 -14.11 -4.27 8.35
CA ASP A 13 -13.28 -5.45 8.15
C ASP A 13 -11.92 -5.06 7.52
N ILE A 14 -10.84 -5.40 8.22
CA ILE A 14 -9.46 -5.10 7.83
C ILE A 14 -8.66 -6.39 7.83
N ASN A 15 -7.89 -6.61 6.77
CA ASN A 15 -7.01 -7.79 6.66
C ASN A 15 -5.85 -7.72 7.65
N MET A 16 -6.03 -8.31 8.83
CA MET A 16 -5.04 -8.33 9.92
C MET A 16 -3.75 -9.04 9.51
N ASN A 17 -3.83 -10.16 8.79
CA ASN A 17 -2.64 -10.90 8.35
C ASN A 17 -1.70 -10.02 7.53
N SER A 18 -2.26 -9.13 6.70
CA SER A 18 -1.47 -8.19 5.90
C SER A 18 -0.77 -7.11 6.74
N LEU A 19 -1.31 -6.76 7.90
CA LEU A 19 -0.64 -5.85 8.85
C LEU A 19 0.49 -6.55 9.60
N GLU A 20 0.25 -7.77 10.05
CA GLU A 20 1.26 -8.58 10.74
C GLU A 20 2.46 -8.88 9.84
N GLU A 21 2.22 -9.27 8.59
CA GLU A 21 3.29 -9.46 7.60
C GLU A 21 4.07 -8.16 7.38
N PHE A 22 3.37 -7.03 7.31
CA PHE A 22 4.01 -5.74 7.10
C PHE A 22 4.88 -5.33 8.29
N ASP A 23 4.40 -5.53 9.53
CA ASP A 23 5.15 -5.23 10.74
C ASP A 23 6.43 -6.08 10.85
N ARG A 24 6.37 -7.37 10.50
CA ARG A 24 7.56 -8.25 10.44
C ARG A 24 8.65 -7.73 9.50
N LEU A 25 8.28 -7.00 8.46
CA LEU A 25 9.24 -6.34 7.55
C LEU A 25 9.84 -5.06 8.14
N LEU A 26 9.11 -4.40 9.05
CA LEU A 26 9.56 -3.16 9.68
C LEU A 26 10.52 -3.41 10.84
N ILE A 27 10.24 -4.46 11.62
CA ILE A 27 10.92 -4.75 12.87
C ILE A 27 11.74 -6.03 12.70
N SER A 28 13.05 -5.86 12.60
CA SER A 28 14.01 -6.97 12.53
C SER A 28 14.34 -7.58 13.91
N SER A 29 13.58 -7.26 14.95
CA SER A 29 13.81 -7.74 16.33
C SER A 29 12.64 -8.56 16.86
N ASP A 30 12.92 -9.59 17.65
CA ASP A 30 11.98 -10.49 18.31
C ASP A 30 11.09 -9.82 19.40
N LYS A 31 10.95 -8.50 19.36
CA LYS A 31 10.11 -7.77 20.32
C LYS A 31 8.70 -7.59 19.77
N ALA A 32 7.71 -8.04 20.54
CA ALA A 32 6.30 -7.79 20.26
C ALA A 32 6.01 -6.30 20.10
N SER A 33 5.32 -5.95 19.02
CA SER A 33 4.83 -4.60 18.79
C SER A 33 3.36 -4.52 19.17
N GLU A 34 3.01 -3.51 19.97
CA GLU A 34 1.62 -3.24 20.32
C GLU A 34 1.20 -1.88 19.75
N TYR A 35 0.25 -1.92 18.81
CA TYR A 35 -0.35 -0.73 18.21
C TYR A 35 -1.80 -0.60 18.63
N SER A 36 -2.21 0.61 18.98
CA SER A 36 -3.63 0.96 19.17
C SER A 36 -4.07 1.82 17.97
N VAL A 37 -5.15 1.42 17.31
CA VAL A 37 -5.66 2.08 16.10
C VAL A 37 -7.11 2.44 16.28
N GLU A 38 -7.44 3.72 16.09
CA GLU A 38 -8.80 4.24 16.06
C GLU A 38 -9.14 4.74 14.66
N ILE A 39 -10.29 4.34 14.14
CA ILE A 39 -10.75 4.70 12.80
C ILE A 39 -12.08 5.42 12.91
N SER A 40 -12.15 6.59 12.27
CA SER A 40 -13.40 7.32 12.10
C SER A 40 -13.60 7.70 10.63
N LYS A 41 -14.84 7.65 10.16
CA LYS A 41 -15.21 8.01 8.79
C LYS A 41 -16.35 9.04 8.86
N THR A 42 -16.19 10.09 8.06
CA THR A 42 -17.28 11.00 7.64
C THR A 42 -17.65 10.67 6.18
N ASP A 43 -18.62 11.39 5.59
CA ASP A 43 -19.10 11.10 4.23
C ASP A 43 -17.99 11.07 3.17
N SER A 44 -16.98 11.91 3.30
CA SER A 44 -15.93 12.09 2.30
C SER A 44 -14.50 11.87 2.82
N MET A 45 -14.30 11.74 4.13
CA MET A 45 -12.97 11.67 4.75
C MET A 45 -12.85 10.48 5.68
N ILE A 46 -11.68 9.86 5.65
CA ILE A 46 -11.28 8.79 6.57
C ILE A 46 -10.16 9.34 7.44
N LYS A 47 -10.30 9.18 8.74
CA LYS A 47 -9.28 9.48 9.74
C LYS A 47 -8.83 8.21 10.42
N VAL A 48 -7.53 7.96 10.43
CA VAL A 48 -6.88 6.88 11.17
C VAL A 48 -5.95 7.53 12.20
N VAL A 49 -6.10 7.15 13.44
CA VAL A 49 -5.23 7.56 14.55
C VAL A 49 -4.53 6.32 15.06
N MET A 50 -3.21 6.38 15.19
CA MET A 50 -2.40 5.27 15.68
C MET A 50 -1.54 5.72 16.85
N GLU A 51 -1.47 4.88 17.87
CA GLU A 51 -0.58 5.02 19.01
C GLU A 51 0.38 3.84 19.08
N TYR A 52 1.66 4.13 19.26
CA TYR A 52 2.74 3.15 19.38
C TYR A 52 3.85 3.68 20.28
N LYS A 53 4.21 2.94 21.32
CA LYS A 53 5.27 3.31 22.30
C LYS A 53 5.08 4.72 22.89
N GLY A 54 3.83 5.12 23.15
CA GLY A 54 3.50 6.43 23.69
C GLY A 54 3.51 7.57 22.67
N ASP A 55 3.88 7.32 21.44
CA ASP A 55 3.78 8.27 20.33
C ASP A 55 2.43 8.13 19.63
N LYS A 56 1.80 9.26 19.28
CA LYS A 56 0.48 9.27 18.63
C LYS A 56 0.57 10.05 17.33
N LYS A 57 0.14 9.42 16.24
CA LYS A 57 0.06 10.05 14.91
C LYS A 57 -1.30 9.84 14.29
N GLU A 58 -1.70 10.78 13.46
CA GLU A 58 -2.93 10.69 12.70
C GLU A 58 -2.69 10.85 11.20
N PHE A 59 -3.57 10.25 10.42
CA PHE A 59 -3.61 10.39 8.98
C PHE A 59 -5.07 10.57 8.53
N ILE A 60 -5.33 11.69 7.86
CA ILE A 60 -6.65 12.03 7.34
C ILE A 60 -6.54 12.09 5.82
N TYR A 61 -7.42 11.38 5.13
CA TYR A 61 -7.45 11.40 3.66
C TYR A 61 -8.87 11.24 3.12
N ARG A 62 -9.10 11.73 1.90
CA ARG A 62 -10.39 11.56 1.21
C ARG A 62 -10.67 10.09 0.96
N ASP A 63 -11.95 9.69 1.02
CA ASP A 63 -12.38 8.36 0.57
C ASP A 63 -12.32 8.33 -0.97
N TYR A 64 -11.42 7.52 -1.52
CA TYR A 64 -11.23 7.38 -2.97
C TYR A 64 -11.39 5.94 -3.45
N SER A 65 -11.55 5.01 -2.53
CA SER A 65 -11.55 3.58 -2.86
C SER A 65 -12.96 3.01 -2.78
N SER A 66 -13.36 2.23 -3.79
CA SER A 66 -14.56 1.40 -3.72
C SER A 66 -14.48 0.33 -2.61
N LYS A 67 -13.26 0.08 -2.07
CA LYS A 67 -12.97 -0.87 -1.02
C LYS A 67 -12.34 -0.15 0.17
N ILE A 68 -13.16 0.39 1.02
CA ILE A 68 -12.74 1.19 2.16
C ILE A 68 -11.74 0.48 3.08
N GLY A 69 -11.92 -0.82 3.33
CA GLY A 69 -10.99 -1.60 4.15
C GLY A 69 -9.58 -1.67 3.57
N GLU A 70 -9.44 -1.74 2.24
CA GLU A 70 -8.12 -1.69 1.58
C GLU A 70 -7.47 -0.31 1.77
N GLN A 71 -8.23 0.77 1.66
CA GLN A 71 -7.70 2.13 1.87
C GLN A 71 -7.27 2.35 3.31
N ILE A 72 -8.08 1.94 4.28
CA ILE A 72 -7.74 2.05 5.70
C ILE A 72 -6.49 1.23 6.02
N LEU A 73 -6.38 0.01 5.51
CA LEU A 73 -5.19 -0.83 5.64
C LEU A 73 -3.92 -0.10 5.18
N LEU A 74 -3.99 0.60 4.06
CA LEU A 74 -2.87 1.39 3.53
C LEU A 74 -2.55 2.60 4.40
N MET A 75 -3.56 3.27 4.95
CA MET A 75 -3.37 4.39 5.87
C MET A 75 -2.70 3.92 7.18
N ILE A 76 -3.07 2.74 7.69
CA ILE A 76 -2.40 2.12 8.84
C ILE A 76 -0.94 1.82 8.51
N LYS A 77 -0.65 1.16 7.37
CA LYS A 77 0.72 0.87 6.93
C LYS A 77 1.57 2.15 6.77
N ASN A 78 0.98 3.24 6.26
CA ASN A 78 1.63 4.53 6.16
C ASN A 78 2.05 5.06 7.55
N LEU A 79 1.14 5.01 8.53
CA LEU A 79 1.44 5.39 9.90
C LEU A 79 2.51 4.49 10.53
N MET A 80 2.45 3.17 10.30
CA MET A 80 3.48 2.23 10.79
C MET A 80 4.87 2.61 10.26
N LEU A 81 5.01 2.94 8.95
CA LEU A 81 6.28 3.42 8.38
C LEU A 81 6.76 4.69 9.09
N LYS A 82 5.87 5.68 9.25
CA LYS A 82 6.19 6.97 9.87
C LYS A 82 6.57 6.84 11.34
N MET A 83 5.93 5.94 12.08
CA MET A 83 6.21 5.72 13.51
C MET A 83 7.52 4.96 13.74
N ASN A 84 7.87 4.06 12.82
CA ASN A 84 9.12 3.32 12.87
C ASN A 84 10.28 4.04 12.15
N ASN A 85 10.10 5.28 11.68
CA ASN A 85 11.09 6.05 10.92
C ASN A 85 11.68 5.27 9.73
N LYS A 86 10.83 4.46 9.06
CA LYS A 86 11.22 3.68 7.90
C LYS A 86 10.78 4.39 6.61
N ASN A 87 11.71 4.42 5.65
CA ASN A 87 11.45 5.00 4.33
C ASN A 87 11.91 4.02 3.25
N TYR A 88 10.96 3.42 2.55
CA TYR A 88 11.21 2.53 1.41
C TYR A 88 10.88 3.25 0.11
N LYS A 89 11.68 3.05 -0.93
CA LYS A 89 11.45 3.70 -2.24
C LYS A 89 10.07 3.39 -2.84
N TRP A 90 9.51 2.23 -2.54
CA TRP A 90 8.15 1.83 -2.94
C TRP A 90 7.10 2.06 -1.85
N GLY A 91 7.48 2.68 -0.73
CA GLY A 91 6.58 2.98 0.39
C GLY A 91 5.86 1.73 0.91
N THR A 92 4.54 1.78 0.93
CA THR A 92 3.69 0.67 1.37
C THR A 92 3.37 -0.35 0.28
N LEU A 93 3.88 -0.19 -0.95
CA LEU A 93 3.66 -1.10 -2.08
C LEU A 93 4.57 -2.33 -2.00
N ILE A 94 4.45 -3.11 -0.95
CA ILE A 94 5.19 -4.37 -0.76
C ILE A 94 4.30 -5.52 -1.21
N GLY A 95 4.83 -6.41 -2.08
CA GLY A 95 4.10 -7.55 -2.61
C GLY A 95 2.97 -7.22 -3.59
N VAL A 96 2.92 -5.99 -4.09
CA VAL A 96 1.88 -5.51 -5.03
C VAL A 96 2.52 -5.22 -6.39
N ARG A 97 1.78 -5.46 -7.47
CA ARG A 97 2.17 -5.01 -8.82
C ARG A 97 1.80 -3.53 -9.00
N PRO A 98 2.76 -2.59 -8.97
CA PRO A 98 2.45 -1.16 -8.98
C PRO A 98 1.70 -0.71 -10.25
N THR A 99 2.03 -1.26 -11.42
CA THR A 99 1.35 -0.92 -12.68
C THR A 99 -0.12 -1.35 -12.68
N LYS A 100 -0.45 -2.49 -12.04
CA LYS A 100 -1.85 -2.95 -11.88
C LYS A 100 -2.64 -1.99 -10.98
N LEU A 101 -2.03 -1.50 -9.90
CA LEU A 101 -2.65 -0.50 -9.04
C LEU A 101 -2.92 0.80 -9.82
N PHE A 102 -1.90 1.30 -10.52
CA PHE A 102 -2.01 2.54 -11.31
C PHE A 102 -3.15 2.45 -12.32
N ARG A 103 -3.20 1.35 -13.10
CA ARG A 103 -4.30 1.14 -14.06
C ARG A 103 -5.66 1.03 -13.40
N ARG A 104 -5.76 0.40 -12.22
CA ARG A 104 -7.01 0.36 -11.46
C ARG A 104 -7.49 1.76 -11.09
N LEU A 105 -6.59 2.66 -10.68
CA LEU A 105 -6.93 4.05 -10.37
C LEU A 105 -7.38 4.82 -11.62
N LEU A 106 -6.73 4.60 -12.77
CA LEU A 106 -7.19 5.16 -14.06
C LEU A 106 -8.61 4.68 -14.40
N HIS A 107 -8.92 3.39 -14.22
CA HIS A 107 -10.27 2.85 -14.44
C HIS A 107 -11.34 3.41 -13.47
N LEU A 108 -10.92 3.89 -12.29
CA LEU A 108 -11.78 4.60 -11.35
C LEU A 108 -11.99 6.08 -11.72
N GLY A 109 -11.39 6.55 -12.82
CA GLY A 109 -11.54 7.88 -13.36
C GLY A 109 -10.53 8.91 -12.84
N PHE A 110 -9.51 8.50 -12.08
CA PHE A 110 -8.44 9.41 -11.66
C PHE A 110 -7.51 9.72 -12.82
N ASP A 111 -7.07 10.96 -12.93
CA ASP A 111 -6.04 11.35 -13.87
C ASP A 111 -4.61 11.03 -13.34
N PHE A 112 -3.60 11.22 -14.20
CA PHE A 112 -2.21 10.93 -13.85
C PHE A 112 -1.68 11.76 -12.67
N GLN A 113 -2.13 13.01 -12.54
CA GLN A 113 -1.70 13.90 -11.46
C GLN A 113 -2.32 13.49 -10.12
N GLU A 114 -3.61 13.15 -10.13
CA GLU A 114 -4.32 12.64 -8.95
C GLU A 114 -3.72 11.31 -8.48
N ILE A 115 -3.36 10.42 -9.43
CA ILE A 115 -2.71 9.14 -9.11
C ILE A 115 -1.33 9.38 -8.53
N ASP A 116 -0.52 10.28 -9.09
CA ASP A 116 0.79 10.63 -8.53
C ASP A 116 0.64 11.09 -7.07
N LYS A 117 -0.34 11.97 -6.79
CA LYS A 117 -0.61 12.44 -5.44
C LYS A 117 -1.08 11.34 -4.49
N ILE A 118 -1.92 10.42 -4.95
CA ILE A 118 -2.34 9.25 -4.14
C ILE A 118 -1.12 8.36 -3.82
N LEU A 119 -0.26 8.11 -4.81
CA LEU A 119 0.97 7.32 -4.62
C LEU A 119 1.95 8.00 -3.64
N GLU A 120 2.02 9.33 -3.65
CA GLU A 120 2.84 10.11 -2.72
C GLU A 120 2.25 10.07 -1.31
N ASP A 121 1.02 10.54 -1.15
CA ASP A 121 0.40 10.82 0.15
C ASP A 121 0.03 9.54 0.90
N VAL A 122 -0.58 8.57 0.19
CA VAL A 122 -1.13 7.36 0.81
C VAL A 122 -0.13 6.23 0.80
N TYR A 123 0.50 5.99 -0.34
CA TYR A 123 1.43 4.87 -0.50
C TYR A 123 2.87 5.21 -0.12
N LEU A 124 3.23 6.48 0.08
CA LEU A 124 4.60 6.96 0.39
C LEU A 124 5.63 6.52 -0.66
N VAL A 125 5.25 6.45 -1.92
CA VAL A 125 6.16 6.07 -3.01
C VAL A 125 7.08 7.24 -3.33
N ALA A 126 8.38 6.99 -3.37
CA ALA A 126 9.39 8.00 -3.70
C ALA A 126 9.18 8.56 -5.12
N LYS A 127 9.45 9.85 -5.33
CA LYS A 127 9.24 10.57 -6.59
C LYS A 127 9.81 9.83 -7.80
N GLU A 128 11.07 9.38 -7.71
CA GLU A 128 11.74 8.64 -8.79
C GLU A 128 10.99 7.35 -9.22
N LYS A 129 10.30 6.70 -8.26
CA LYS A 129 9.50 5.50 -8.52
C LYS A 129 8.13 5.82 -9.09
N ARG A 130 7.53 6.94 -8.69
CA ARG A 130 6.28 7.44 -9.26
C ARG A 130 6.48 7.82 -10.74
N GLU A 131 7.55 8.58 -11.04
CA GLU A 131 7.91 8.95 -12.40
C GLU A 131 8.21 7.73 -13.29
N LEU A 132 8.93 6.74 -12.75
CA LEU A 132 9.19 5.48 -13.43
C LEU A 132 7.88 4.73 -13.73
N LEU A 133 6.99 4.63 -12.74
CA LEU A 133 5.72 3.93 -12.85
C LEU A 133 4.81 4.58 -13.90
N GLU A 134 4.73 5.91 -13.90
CA GLU A 134 3.98 6.67 -14.88
C GLU A 134 4.47 6.39 -16.30
N ARG A 135 5.80 6.43 -16.53
CA ARG A 135 6.39 6.12 -17.85
C ARG A 135 6.06 4.71 -18.31
N ILE A 136 6.15 3.72 -17.39
CA ILE A 136 5.84 2.33 -17.71
C ILE A 136 4.36 2.20 -18.08
N VAL A 137 3.45 2.77 -17.30
CA VAL A 137 2.00 2.68 -17.57
C VAL A 137 1.63 3.38 -18.86
N LYS A 138 2.17 4.57 -19.14
CA LYS A 138 1.94 5.25 -20.43
C LYS A 138 2.35 4.35 -21.60
N LYS A 139 3.50 3.68 -21.47
CA LYS A 139 3.96 2.76 -22.52
C LYS A 139 3.08 1.49 -22.61
N GLU A 140 2.66 0.92 -21.48
CA GLU A 140 1.72 -0.22 -21.47
C GLU A 140 0.41 0.13 -22.18
N LEU A 141 -0.14 1.32 -21.96
CA LEU A 141 -1.41 1.75 -22.57
C LEU A 141 -1.35 1.83 -24.09
N GLU A 142 -0.18 2.17 -24.69
CA GLU A 142 0.00 2.16 -26.14
C GLU A 142 -0.20 0.75 -26.75
N TYR A 143 0.14 -0.30 -25.98
CA TYR A 143 0.03 -1.70 -26.44
C TYR A 143 -1.30 -2.34 -26.10
N LEU A 144 -1.93 -1.92 -25.00
CA LEU A 144 -3.20 -2.51 -24.52
C LEU A 144 -4.40 -2.09 -25.38
N ASN A 145 -4.32 -0.94 -26.08
CA ASN A 145 -5.38 -0.41 -26.94
C ASN A 145 -5.29 -0.90 -28.39
N THR A 146 -4.59 -2.00 -28.66
CA THR A 146 -4.47 -2.56 -30.00
C THR A 146 -5.24 -3.87 -30.13
N ASP A 147 -5.86 -4.11 -31.29
CA ASP A 147 -6.53 -5.37 -31.67
C ASP A 147 -5.53 -6.54 -31.86
N ARG A 148 -4.46 -6.55 -31.11
CA ARG A 148 -3.39 -7.55 -31.24
C ARG A 148 -3.58 -8.67 -30.24
N ILE A 149 -3.28 -9.89 -30.69
CA ILE A 149 -3.22 -11.06 -29.82
C ILE A 149 -1.90 -11.00 -29.04
N ASN A 150 -2.00 -11.02 -27.71
CA ASN A 150 -0.83 -11.12 -26.83
C ASN A 150 -0.55 -12.59 -26.52
N VAL A 151 0.67 -13.03 -26.82
CA VAL A 151 1.13 -14.41 -26.50
C VAL A 151 2.12 -14.34 -25.35
N TYR A 152 1.82 -15.04 -24.26
CA TYR A 152 2.72 -15.23 -23.13
C TYR A 152 3.31 -16.62 -23.15
N ILE A 153 4.65 -16.71 -23.22
CA ILE A 153 5.38 -17.96 -23.15
C ILE A 153 6.10 -18.02 -21.80
N GLY A 154 5.63 -18.87 -20.91
CA GLY A 154 6.22 -19.06 -19.58
C GLY A 154 7.07 -20.34 -19.54
N VAL A 155 8.30 -20.24 -19.01
CA VAL A 155 9.12 -21.40 -18.68
C VAL A 155 9.04 -21.64 -17.17
N PRO A 156 8.23 -22.61 -16.70
CA PRO A 156 7.92 -22.77 -15.27
C PRO A 156 9.04 -23.39 -14.45
N PHE A 157 10.12 -23.85 -15.09
CA PHE A 157 11.22 -24.52 -14.41
C PHE A 157 12.48 -23.65 -14.36
N CYS A 158 12.95 -23.38 -13.13
CA CYS A 158 14.27 -22.81 -12.91
C CYS A 158 15.23 -23.94 -12.52
N PRO A 159 16.44 -24.00 -13.11
CA PRO A 159 17.45 -25.02 -12.78
C PRO A 159 18.03 -24.81 -11.37
N THR A 160 17.83 -23.65 -10.78
CA THR A 160 18.29 -23.30 -9.43
C THR A 160 17.22 -22.55 -8.66
N LYS A 161 17.29 -22.59 -7.32
CA LYS A 161 16.43 -21.76 -6.45
C LYS A 161 16.84 -20.28 -6.57
N CYS A 162 15.85 -19.40 -6.73
CA CYS A 162 16.08 -17.95 -6.66
C CYS A 162 16.64 -17.58 -5.28
N ARG A 163 17.57 -16.63 -5.25
CA ARG A 163 18.22 -16.14 -4.01
C ARG A 163 17.67 -14.79 -3.53
N TYR A 164 16.39 -14.52 -3.78
CA TYR A 164 15.71 -13.30 -3.30
C TYR A 164 14.43 -13.66 -2.56
#